data_540fd43a86125c628148d7eddd0ff718
#
_entry.id   540fd43a86125c628148d7eddd0ff718
#
_cell.length_a   1.000
_cell.length_b   1.000
_cell.length_c   1.000
_cell.angle_alpha   90.00
_cell.angle_beta   90.00
_cell.angle_gamma   90.00
#
_symmetry.space_group_name_H-M   'P 1'
#
loop_
_entity.id
_entity.type
_entity.pdbx_description
1 polymer ?
#
loop_
_entity_poly.entity_id
_entity_poly.type
_entity_poly.pdbx_seq_one_letter_code
_entity_poly.pdbx_strand_id
1 'polypeptide(L)'
;MKKNLLHPEFERLLNLALQNQSFPTDLLLIVINGFFKPLENPNMPKTIPYVIGPGDIGHSESTHYSFIHAYRDNSIVQLTHSEYLNEVKWRPDRREIIDEYIQIEEFSIQIEMLIYLKFWEADLIIKNLYQFVTILNGNPYEWHFKISESNRDKEGHGTRQEIIRKDIRDKVKDISPILYQTIKDSYKTQIRNSIAHSNYSFQNRNIHPNNFIENDVASQLKYLSFDDWIDMFHNTLLLHNEYIWLKNSINNHYANLAKAGQDLTLRITEPSKHQFELPIKYREEWDDWRWNIK
;
A
#
# COMPACT_ATOMS: atom_id res chain seq x y z
N MET A 1 -8.46 -19.39 3.58
CA MET A 1 -9.49 -18.79 4.45
C MET A 1 -9.46 -17.26 4.44
N LYS A 2 -8.34 -16.58 4.72
CA LYS A 2 -8.24 -15.10 4.74
C LYS A 2 -8.60 -14.42 3.41
N LYS A 3 -8.18 -14.94 2.26
CA LYS A 3 -8.56 -14.41 0.93
C LYS A 3 -10.08 -14.34 0.74
N ASN A 4 -10.82 -15.35 1.19
CA ASN A 4 -12.27 -15.43 1.05
C ASN A 4 -13.04 -14.42 1.91
N LEU A 5 -12.37 -13.78 2.87
CA LEU A 5 -12.96 -12.74 3.73
C LEU A 5 -12.53 -11.33 3.28
N LEU A 6 -11.32 -11.18 2.77
CA LEU A 6 -10.75 -9.87 2.47
C LEU A 6 -11.34 -9.29 1.17
N HIS A 7 -11.50 -10.09 0.12
CA HIS A 7 -12.04 -9.60 -1.15
C HIS A 7 -13.49 -9.08 -1.05
N PRO A 8 -14.46 -9.82 -0.48
CA PRO A 8 -15.81 -9.30 -0.24
C PRO A 8 -15.82 -8.05 0.65
N GLU A 9 -14.87 -7.95 1.57
CA GLU A 9 -14.73 -6.76 2.40
C GLU A 9 -14.28 -5.54 1.59
N PHE A 10 -13.35 -5.70 0.65
CA PHE A 10 -12.95 -4.62 -0.26
C PHE A 10 -14.09 -4.20 -1.18
N GLU A 11 -14.92 -5.13 -1.69
CA GLU A 11 -16.14 -4.80 -2.45
C GLU A 11 -17.12 -3.96 -1.60
N ARG A 12 -17.34 -4.37 -0.35
CA ARG A 12 -18.19 -3.60 0.60
C ARG A 12 -17.61 -2.22 0.87
N LEU A 13 -16.30 -2.12 1.10
CA LEU A 13 -15.62 -0.85 1.36
C LEU A 13 -15.63 0.08 0.14
N LEU A 14 -15.50 -0.44 -1.06
CA LEU A 14 -15.63 0.34 -2.29
C LEU A 14 -17.05 0.96 -2.39
N ASN A 15 -18.09 0.16 -2.18
CA ASN A 15 -19.46 0.65 -2.20
C ASN A 15 -19.71 1.69 -1.11
N LEU A 16 -19.17 1.48 0.09
CA LEU A 16 -19.27 2.46 1.18
C LEU A 16 -18.51 3.75 0.84
N ALA A 17 -17.33 3.67 0.24
CA ALA A 17 -16.56 4.84 -0.18
C ALA A 17 -17.32 5.66 -1.25
N LEU A 18 -17.95 4.99 -2.22
CA LEU A 18 -18.79 5.65 -3.24
C LEU A 18 -19.97 6.42 -2.61
N GLN A 19 -20.52 5.90 -1.51
CA GLN A 19 -21.63 6.56 -0.78
C GLN A 19 -21.13 7.70 0.12
N ASN A 20 -19.98 7.55 0.75
CA ASN A 20 -19.47 8.45 1.77
C ASN A 20 -18.61 9.61 1.21
N GLN A 21 -18.20 9.54 -0.06
CA GLN A 21 -17.39 10.62 -0.64
C GLN A 21 -18.11 11.97 -0.55
N SER A 22 -17.40 13.01 -0.18
CA SER A 22 -17.95 14.34 -0.01
C SER A 22 -18.27 15.05 -1.33
N PHE A 23 -17.65 14.57 -2.41
CA PHE A 23 -17.95 14.96 -3.79
C PHE A 23 -17.91 13.74 -4.72
N PRO A 24 -18.81 13.66 -5.72
CA PRO A 24 -19.01 12.43 -6.53
C PRO A 24 -17.77 11.85 -7.22
N THR A 25 -16.66 12.58 -7.28
CA THR A 25 -15.40 12.15 -7.93
C THR A 25 -14.19 12.16 -7.01
N ASP A 26 -14.38 12.36 -5.69
CA ASP A 26 -13.26 12.31 -4.74
C ASP A 26 -12.53 10.96 -4.80
N LEU A 27 -13.26 9.88 -4.97
CA LEU A 27 -12.68 8.54 -5.07
C LEU A 27 -11.85 8.34 -6.36
N LEU A 28 -12.25 8.95 -7.46
CA LEU A 28 -11.50 8.90 -8.71
C LEU A 28 -10.10 9.50 -8.57
N LEU A 29 -9.91 10.49 -7.69
CA LEU A 29 -8.62 11.10 -7.42
C LEU A 29 -7.57 10.12 -6.89
N ILE A 30 -7.98 9.00 -6.29
CA ILE A 30 -7.06 7.93 -5.89
C ILE A 30 -6.39 7.30 -7.10
N VAL A 31 -7.14 7.07 -8.17
CA VAL A 31 -6.65 6.45 -9.41
C VAL A 31 -5.78 7.42 -10.19
N ILE A 32 -6.25 8.64 -10.36
CA ILE A 32 -5.57 9.68 -11.14
C ILE A 32 -4.52 10.45 -10.35
N ASN A 33 -4.33 10.10 -9.07
CA ASN A 33 -3.24 10.58 -8.19
C ASN A 33 -3.11 12.09 -8.15
N GLY A 34 -4.23 12.79 -7.91
CA GLY A 34 -4.26 14.25 -7.81
C GLY A 34 -3.35 14.80 -6.70
N PHE A 35 -2.61 15.83 -7.00
CA PHE A 35 -1.75 16.53 -6.04
C PHE A 35 -1.53 18.00 -6.43
N PHE A 36 -1.16 18.79 -5.44
CA PHE A 36 -0.74 20.17 -5.64
C PHE A 36 0.75 20.22 -5.94
N LYS A 37 1.14 20.88 -7.03
CA LYS A 37 2.52 21.19 -7.38
C LYS A 37 2.70 22.71 -7.42
N PRO A 38 3.56 23.31 -6.59
CA PRO A 38 3.87 24.74 -6.67
C PRO A 38 4.42 25.09 -8.06
N LEU A 39 4.09 26.28 -8.55
CA LEU A 39 4.68 26.81 -9.78
C LEU A 39 6.16 27.11 -9.53
N GLU A 40 7.03 26.39 -10.22
CA GLU A 40 8.49 26.56 -10.08
C GLU A 40 9.01 27.80 -10.84
N ASN A 41 8.25 28.29 -11.82
CA ASN A 41 8.64 29.45 -12.65
C ASN A 41 7.45 30.40 -12.81
N PRO A 42 7.53 31.63 -12.23
CA PRO A 42 6.45 32.62 -12.32
C PRO A 42 6.22 33.14 -13.74
N ASN A 43 7.15 32.90 -14.68
CA ASN A 43 7.04 33.32 -16.09
C ASN A 43 6.43 32.23 -17.00
N MET A 44 6.13 31.04 -16.50
CA MET A 44 5.38 30.07 -17.26
C MET A 44 3.90 30.47 -17.38
N PRO A 45 3.25 30.17 -18.54
CA PRO A 45 1.82 30.41 -18.66
C PRO A 45 1.11 29.79 -17.46
N LYS A 46 0.10 30.47 -16.91
CA LYS A 46 -0.69 30.06 -15.73
C LYS A 46 -1.21 28.67 -15.93
N THR A 47 -0.38 27.67 -15.64
CA THR A 47 -0.79 26.28 -15.54
C THR A 47 -1.46 26.12 -14.19
N ILE A 48 -2.56 25.36 -14.19
CA ILE A 48 -3.24 25.02 -12.96
C ILE A 48 -2.22 24.25 -12.08
N PRO A 49 -1.99 24.69 -10.83
CA PRO A 49 -0.99 24.05 -9.96
C PRO A 49 -1.43 22.70 -9.43
N TYR A 50 -2.57 22.23 -9.85
CA TYR A 50 -3.11 20.92 -9.50
C TYR A 50 -2.91 19.95 -10.66
N VAL A 51 -2.28 18.83 -10.36
CA VAL A 51 -1.89 17.82 -11.34
C VAL A 51 -2.73 16.57 -11.12
N ILE A 52 -3.16 15.94 -12.20
CA ILE A 52 -3.68 14.58 -12.22
C ILE A 52 -2.76 13.72 -13.05
N GLY A 53 -2.47 12.52 -12.58
CA GLY A 53 -1.59 11.56 -13.23
C GLY A 53 -0.58 10.94 -12.29
N PRO A 54 0.08 9.85 -12.71
CA PRO A 54 0.96 9.06 -11.83
C PRO A 54 2.23 9.80 -11.41
N GLY A 55 2.74 10.77 -12.20
CA GLY A 55 4.01 11.45 -11.90
C GLY A 55 5.17 10.45 -11.65
N ASP A 56 6.25 10.95 -11.06
CA ASP A 56 7.44 10.12 -10.76
C ASP A 56 7.12 8.98 -9.75
N ILE A 57 6.23 9.26 -8.79
CA ILE A 57 5.79 8.27 -7.80
C ILE A 57 5.03 7.10 -8.46
N GLY A 58 4.27 7.38 -9.51
CA GLY A 58 3.56 6.36 -10.29
C GLY A 58 4.49 5.42 -11.04
N HIS A 59 5.62 5.92 -11.55
CA HIS A 59 6.65 5.06 -12.15
C HIS A 59 7.27 4.12 -11.12
N SER A 60 7.50 4.59 -9.90
CA SER A 60 7.98 3.76 -8.80
C SER A 60 6.98 2.68 -8.43
N GLU A 61 5.70 3.00 -8.33
CA GLU A 61 4.64 2.01 -8.07
C GLU A 61 4.58 0.91 -9.15
N SER A 62 4.65 1.32 -10.42
CA SER A 62 4.66 0.38 -11.56
C SER A 62 5.86 -0.57 -11.51
N THR A 63 7.05 -0.05 -11.16
CA THR A 63 8.26 -0.86 -10.97
C THR A 63 8.08 -1.87 -9.84
N HIS A 64 7.49 -1.45 -8.71
CA HIS A 64 7.24 -2.35 -7.57
C HIS A 64 6.21 -3.41 -7.92
N TYR A 65 5.13 -3.03 -8.59
CA TYR A 65 4.12 -3.96 -9.07
C TYR A 65 4.71 -5.04 -9.98
N SER A 66 5.51 -4.65 -10.97
CA SER A 66 6.17 -5.59 -11.89
C SER A 66 7.09 -6.56 -11.14
N PHE A 67 7.85 -6.08 -10.15
CA PHE A 67 8.72 -6.93 -9.33
C PHE A 67 7.92 -7.95 -8.49
N ILE A 68 6.84 -7.51 -7.85
CA ILE A 68 5.98 -8.38 -7.04
C ILE A 68 5.30 -9.45 -7.92
N HIS A 69 4.86 -9.08 -9.12
CA HIS A 69 4.31 -10.02 -10.09
C HIS A 69 5.34 -11.06 -10.53
N ALA A 70 6.55 -10.61 -10.87
CA ALA A 70 7.63 -11.52 -11.29
C ALA A 70 7.99 -12.53 -10.19
N TYR A 71 8.01 -12.13 -8.93
CA TYR A 71 8.22 -13.05 -7.80
C TYR A 71 7.13 -14.12 -7.75
N ARG A 72 5.87 -13.74 -7.87
CA ARG A 72 4.75 -14.68 -7.80
C ARG A 72 4.80 -15.74 -8.92
N ASP A 73 5.27 -15.33 -10.10
CA ASP A 73 5.33 -16.20 -11.28
C ASP A 73 6.61 -17.04 -11.32
N ASN A 74 7.65 -16.65 -10.57
CA ASN A 74 8.97 -17.30 -10.52
C ASN A 74 9.29 -17.74 -9.08
N SER A 75 8.50 -18.66 -8.53
CA SER A 75 8.75 -19.21 -7.18
C SER A 75 10.14 -19.83 -7.08
N ILE A 76 10.91 -19.45 -6.05
CA ILE A 76 12.24 -19.99 -5.76
C ILE A 76 12.15 -21.36 -5.11
N VAL A 77 11.10 -21.59 -4.30
CA VAL A 77 10.82 -22.87 -3.65
C VAL A 77 9.68 -23.56 -4.35
N GLN A 78 9.95 -24.71 -4.96
CA GLN A 78 8.96 -25.48 -5.75
C GLN A 78 8.10 -26.44 -4.90
N LEU A 79 8.31 -26.47 -3.60
CA LEU A 79 7.55 -27.30 -2.67
C LEU A 79 6.35 -26.54 -2.12
N THR A 80 5.26 -27.22 -1.90
CA THR A 80 4.19 -26.67 -1.05
C THR A 80 4.69 -26.52 0.38
N HIS A 81 4.08 -25.62 1.16
CA HIS A 81 4.44 -25.41 2.57
C HIS A 81 4.43 -26.71 3.39
N SER A 82 3.44 -27.58 3.19
CA SER A 82 3.35 -28.87 3.89
C SER A 82 4.44 -29.87 3.48
N GLU A 83 4.79 -29.91 2.19
CA GLU A 83 5.91 -30.72 1.71
C GLU A 83 7.23 -30.20 2.28
N TYR A 84 7.44 -28.89 2.25
CA TYR A 84 8.62 -28.26 2.82
C TYR A 84 8.77 -28.57 4.32
N LEU A 85 7.71 -28.37 5.13
CA LEU A 85 7.76 -28.69 6.57
C LEU A 85 8.07 -30.17 6.85
N ASN A 86 7.66 -31.08 5.97
CA ASN A 86 8.01 -32.49 6.09
C ASN A 86 9.50 -32.76 5.77
N GLU A 87 10.06 -32.03 4.79
CA GLU A 87 11.48 -32.15 4.41
C GLU A 87 12.41 -31.61 5.51
N VAL A 88 12.07 -30.47 6.13
CA VAL A 88 12.88 -29.86 7.22
C VAL A 88 12.61 -30.46 8.60
N LYS A 89 11.71 -31.45 8.69
CA LYS A 89 11.50 -32.18 9.93
C LYS A 89 12.80 -32.86 10.38
N TRP A 90 13.22 -32.54 11.61
CA TRP A 90 14.48 -33.03 12.15
C TRP A 90 14.63 -34.55 12.08
N ARG A 91 15.71 -35.00 11.42
CA ARG A 91 16.18 -36.39 11.35
C ARG A 91 17.71 -36.36 11.36
N PRO A 92 18.36 -37.07 12.31
CA PRO A 92 19.83 -37.02 12.42
C PRO A 92 20.59 -37.45 11.17
N ASP A 93 20.04 -38.41 10.42
CA ASP A 93 20.59 -38.95 9.16
C ASP A 93 20.41 -38.02 7.94
N ARG A 94 19.63 -36.95 8.06
CA ARG A 94 19.33 -35.99 6.97
C ARG A 94 19.78 -34.56 7.29
N ARG A 95 20.66 -34.36 8.24
CA ARG A 95 21.07 -33.03 8.71
C ARG A 95 21.52 -32.12 7.57
N GLU A 96 22.40 -32.58 6.69
CA GLU A 96 22.92 -31.78 5.60
C GLU A 96 21.81 -31.33 4.63
N ILE A 97 20.89 -32.24 4.30
CA ILE A 97 19.74 -31.93 3.43
C ILE A 97 18.79 -30.93 4.11
N ILE A 98 18.57 -31.07 5.40
CA ILE A 98 17.75 -30.13 6.18
C ILE A 98 18.39 -28.74 6.20
N ASP A 99 19.69 -28.66 6.43
CA ASP A 99 20.45 -27.40 6.43
C ASP A 99 20.40 -26.72 5.04
N GLU A 100 20.47 -27.49 3.95
CA GLU A 100 20.32 -26.98 2.59
C GLU A 100 18.92 -26.38 2.35
N TYR A 101 17.85 -27.07 2.73
CA TYR A 101 16.48 -26.54 2.60
C TYR A 101 16.28 -25.26 3.42
N ILE A 102 16.84 -25.20 4.63
CA ILE A 102 16.76 -24.00 5.48
C ILE A 102 17.49 -22.81 4.82
N GLN A 103 18.65 -23.04 4.19
CA GLN A 103 19.37 -21.99 3.48
C GLN A 103 18.59 -21.47 2.27
N ILE A 104 17.92 -22.35 1.52
CA ILE A 104 17.04 -21.96 0.41
C ILE A 104 15.84 -21.12 0.95
N GLU A 105 15.26 -21.51 2.08
CA GLU A 105 14.18 -20.75 2.73
C GLU A 105 14.67 -19.37 3.18
N GLU A 106 15.83 -19.28 3.82
CA GLU A 106 16.44 -18.00 4.23
C GLU A 106 16.67 -17.06 3.04
N PHE A 107 17.12 -17.60 1.91
CA PHE A 107 17.29 -16.81 0.68
C PHE A 107 15.94 -16.32 0.14
N SER A 108 14.92 -17.18 0.11
CA SER A 108 13.55 -16.82 -0.30
C SER A 108 12.99 -15.73 0.59
N ILE A 109 13.15 -15.85 1.91
CA ILE A 109 12.69 -14.86 2.88
C ILE A 109 13.34 -13.49 2.63
N GLN A 110 14.62 -13.43 2.27
CA GLN A 110 15.28 -12.16 1.96
C GLN A 110 14.65 -11.47 0.72
N ILE A 111 14.27 -12.23 -0.30
CA ILE A 111 13.53 -11.67 -1.45
C ILE A 111 12.14 -11.19 -1.01
N GLU A 112 11.44 -11.97 -0.19
CA GLU A 112 10.14 -11.60 0.38
C GLU A 112 10.23 -10.32 1.23
N MET A 113 11.31 -10.15 1.99
CA MET A 113 11.60 -8.93 2.73
C MET A 113 11.73 -7.70 1.82
N LEU A 114 12.35 -7.83 0.65
CA LEU A 114 12.41 -6.75 -0.34
C LEU A 114 11.03 -6.42 -0.90
N ILE A 115 10.20 -7.42 -1.18
CA ILE A 115 8.82 -7.22 -1.62
C ILE A 115 7.99 -6.53 -0.52
N TYR A 116 8.13 -6.98 0.70
CA TYR A 116 7.50 -6.40 1.88
C TYR A 116 7.81 -4.90 2.01
N LEU A 117 9.08 -4.52 1.88
CA LEU A 117 9.49 -3.12 1.88
C LEU A 117 8.90 -2.35 0.71
N LYS A 118 8.91 -2.92 -0.51
CA LYS A 118 8.34 -2.27 -1.69
C LYS A 118 6.86 -1.90 -1.52
N PHE A 119 6.12 -2.69 -0.79
CA PHE A 119 4.73 -2.37 -0.48
C PHE A 119 4.60 -1.30 0.62
N TRP A 120 5.29 -1.50 1.76
CA TRP A 120 5.11 -0.65 2.94
C TRP A 120 5.92 0.65 2.93
N GLU A 121 6.83 0.82 1.96
CA GLU A 121 7.61 2.05 1.74
C GLU A 121 7.17 2.84 0.51
N ALA A 122 6.30 2.31 -0.32
CA ALA A 122 5.82 2.99 -1.51
C ALA A 122 4.89 4.16 -1.15
N ASP A 123 5.36 5.38 -1.32
CA ASP A 123 4.63 6.61 -0.96
C ASP A 123 3.25 6.69 -1.62
N LEU A 124 3.13 6.24 -2.88
CA LEU A 124 1.87 6.26 -3.58
C LEU A 124 0.86 5.28 -3.00
N ILE A 125 1.28 4.08 -2.61
CA ILE A 125 0.40 3.09 -1.96
C ILE A 125 -0.09 3.65 -0.63
N ILE A 126 0.81 4.22 0.18
CA ILE A 126 0.46 4.84 1.47
C ILE A 126 -0.52 5.99 1.26
N LYS A 127 -0.24 6.89 0.31
CA LYS A 127 -1.12 8.01 -0.05
C LYS A 127 -2.51 7.50 -0.46
N ASN A 128 -2.58 6.53 -1.35
CA ASN A 128 -3.86 6.03 -1.86
C ASN A 128 -4.69 5.33 -0.77
N LEU A 129 -4.04 4.53 0.08
CA LEU A 129 -4.72 3.92 1.23
C LEU A 129 -5.19 4.96 2.25
N TYR A 130 -4.38 5.98 2.52
CA TYR A 130 -4.76 7.12 3.36
C TYR A 130 -5.99 7.84 2.80
N GLN A 131 -5.97 8.21 1.52
CA GLN A 131 -7.08 8.89 0.86
C GLN A 131 -8.35 8.02 0.85
N PHE A 132 -8.20 6.73 0.60
CA PHE A 132 -9.33 5.80 0.64
C PHE A 132 -9.98 5.76 2.02
N VAL A 133 -9.19 5.65 3.07
CA VAL A 133 -9.70 5.67 4.47
C VAL A 133 -10.29 7.04 4.83
N THR A 134 -9.70 8.13 4.33
CA THR A 134 -10.24 9.49 4.51
C THR A 134 -11.64 9.62 3.91
N ILE A 135 -11.84 9.12 2.69
CA ILE A 135 -13.16 9.15 2.01
C ILE A 135 -14.15 8.19 2.69
N LEU A 136 -13.71 7.01 3.14
CA LEU A 136 -14.55 6.08 3.91
C LEU A 136 -15.12 6.73 5.17
N ASN A 137 -14.39 7.66 5.78
CA ASN A 137 -14.83 8.43 6.94
C ASN A 137 -15.64 9.70 6.57
N GLY A 138 -16.06 9.86 5.30
CA GLY A 138 -16.88 10.99 4.83
C GLY A 138 -16.10 12.30 4.67
N ASN A 139 -14.78 12.28 4.69
CA ASN A 139 -13.96 13.47 4.49
C ASN A 139 -13.59 13.63 3.00
N PRO A 140 -13.39 14.87 2.53
CA PRO A 140 -12.96 15.13 1.14
C PRO A 140 -11.55 14.61 0.89
N TYR A 141 -11.23 14.38 -0.40
CA TYR A 141 -9.88 14.08 -0.84
C TYR A 141 -8.93 15.22 -0.45
N GLU A 142 -7.74 14.86 0.06
CA GLU A 142 -6.77 15.81 0.58
C GLU A 142 -5.66 16.09 -0.45
N TRP A 143 -5.82 17.21 -1.18
CA TRP A 143 -4.93 17.61 -2.26
C TRP A 143 -3.50 17.95 -1.81
N HIS A 144 -3.34 18.36 -0.56
CA HIS A 144 -2.06 18.83 0.01
C HIS A 144 -1.40 17.76 0.90
N PHE A 145 -1.84 16.49 0.79
CA PHE A 145 -1.23 15.41 1.54
C PHE A 145 0.25 15.27 1.21
N LYS A 146 1.07 15.31 2.25
CA LYS A 146 2.52 15.15 2.19
C LYS A 146 2.99 14.22 3.30
N ILE A 147 3.80 13.23 2.95
CA ILE A 147 4.47 12.36 3.93
C ILE A 147 5.67 13.11 4.50
N SER A 148 5.82 13.13 5.82
CA SER A 148 6.98 13.72 6.49
C SER A 148 8.22 12.87 6.25
N GLU A 149 9.35 13.50 5.90
CA GLU A 149 10.62 12.81 5.72
C GLU A 149 11.18 12.28 7.05
N SER A 150 10.90 12.98 8.14
CA SER A 150 11.31 12.62 9.48
C SER A 150 10.36 13.20 10.53
N ASN A 151 10.49 12.78 11.80
CA ASN A 151 9.73 13.34 12.92
C ASN A 151 9.98 14.85 13.15
N ARG A 152 11.01 15.41 12.53
CA ARG A 152 11.34 16.85 12.60
C ARG A 152 10.62 17.66 11.52
N ASP A 153 10.19 17.02 10.45
CA ASP A 153 9.43 17.66 9.38
C ASP A 153 8.00 17.92 9.88
N LYS A 154 7.67 19.20 10.08
CA LYS A 154 6.35 19.65 10.55
C LYS A 154 5.40 20.04 9.43
N GLU A 155 5.86 20.00 8.19
CA GLU A 155 5.04 20.36 7.02
C GLU A 155 4.22 19.18 6.50
N GLY A 156 4.60 17.94 6.84
CA GLY A 156 3.87 16.75 6.45
C GLY A 156 2.85 16.30 7.52
N HIS A 157 2.01 15.35 7.13
CA HIS A 157 0.98 14.76 8.01
C HIS A 157 1.56 13.82 9.06
N GLY A 158 2.74 13.26 8.82
CA GLY A 158 3.44 12.33 9.66
C GLY A 158 4.38 11.44 8.86
N THR A 159 5.21 10.69 9.55
CA THR A 159 6.07 9.68 8.92
C THR A 159 5.25 8.53 8.36
N ARG A 160 5.80 7.77 7.39
CA ARG A 160 5.13 6.59 6.79
C ARG A 160 4.52 5.68 7.86
N GLN A 161 5.30 5.34 8.87
CA GLN A 161 4.85 4.46 9.95
C GLN A 161 3.71 5.05 10.81
N GLU A 162 3.70 6.35 11.03
CA GLU A 162 2.60 7.01 11.75
C GLU A 162 1.33 7.01 10.92
N ILE A 163 1.41 7.37 9.64
CA ILE A 163 0.28 7.36 8.72
C ILE A 163 -0.31 5.95 8.61
N ILE A 164 0.52 4.92 8.39
CA ILE A 164 0.04 3.53 8.29
C ILE A 164 -0.68 3.10 9.56
N ARG A 165 -0.14 3.43 10.73
CA ARG A 165 -0.69 2.97 12.00
C ARG A 165 -1.90 3.79 12.45
N LYS A 166 -1.78 5.13 12.45
CA LYS A 166 -2.78 6.03 13.05
C LYS A 166 -3.88 6.40 12.05
N ASP A 167 -3.48 6.75 10.82
CA ASP A 167 -4.39 7.38 9.87
C ASP A 167 -5.01 6.39 8.87
N ILE A 168 -4.38 5.21 8.68
CA ILE A 168 -4.95 4.14 7.86
C ILE A 168 -5.53 3.06 8.77
N ARG A 169 -4.68 2.33 9.50
CA ARG A 169 -5.10 1.16 10.28
C ARG A 169 -6.12 1.52 11.37
N ASP A 170 -5.80 2.49 12.23
CA ASP A 170 -6.63 2.78 13.40
C ASP A 170 -7.94 3.51 13.01
N LYS A 171 -7.91 4.32 11.92
CA LYS A 171 -9.10 5.00 11.38
C LYS A 171 -10.09 4.06 10.69
N VAL A 172 -9.64 2.92 10.20
CA VAL A 172 -10.53 1.93 9.56
C VAL A 172 -11.10 0.93 10.56
N LYS A 173 -10.65 0.93 11.82
CA LYS A 173 -10.97 -0.08 12.82
C LYS A 173 -12.46 -0.33 13.02
N ASP A 174 -13.23 0.74 13.17
CA ASP A 174 -14.67 0.66 13.44
C ASP A 174 -15.49 0.46 12.15
N ILE A 175 -14.92 0.82 11.00
CA ILE A 175 -15.55 0.64 9.67
C ILE A 175 -15.35 -0.78 9.17
N SER A 176 -14.14 -1.31 9.32
CA SER A 176 -13.73 -2.63 8.84
C SER A 176 -12.75 -3.30 9.81
N PRO A 177 -13.25 -4.06 10.79
CA PRO A 177 -12.39 -4.87 11.65
C PRO A 177 -11.51 -5.86 10.88
N ILE A 178 -11.96 -6.34 9.71
CA ILE A 178 -11.22 -7.26 8.85
C ILE A 178 -9.98 -6.56 8.26
N LEU A 179 -10.16 -5.37 7.66
CA LEU A 179 -9.05 -4.60 7.10
C LEU A 179 -8.11 -4.12 8.19
N TYR A 180 -8.63 -3.64 9.33
CA TYR A 180 -7.82 -3.29 10.50
C TYR A 180 -6.92 -4.45 10.93
N GLN A 181 -7.50 -5.64 11.10
CA GLN A 181 -6.74 -6.82 11.54
C GLN A 181 -5.73 -7.26 10.48
N THR A 182 -6.10 -7.23 9.19
CA THR A 182 -5.19 -7.57 8.09
C THR A 182 -3.97 -6.64 8.08
N ILE A 183 -4.16 -5.32 8.20
CA ILE A 183 -3.04 -4.37 8.28
C ILE A 183 -2.20 -4.61 9.54
N LYS A 184 -2.83 -4.87 10.69
CA LYS A 184 -2.14 -5.15 11.94
C LYS A 184 -1.29 -6.42 11.89
N ASP A 185 -1.78 -7.47 11.22
CA ASP A 185 -1.07 -8.74 11.05
C ASP A 185 0.06 -8.63 10.02
N SER A 186 -0.11 -7.80 8.97
CA SER A 186 0.87 -7.65 7.90
C SER A 186 1.93 -6.57 8.16
N TYR A 187 1.65 -5.55 8.97
CA TYR A 187 2.60 -4.45 9.22
C TYR A 187 3.08 -4.39 10.66
N LYS A 188 4.39 -4.53 10.86
CA LYS A 188 5.08 -4.34 12.15
C LYS A 188 6.24 -3.37 11.97
N THR A 189 6.18 -2.21 12.64
CA THR A 189 7.21 -1.16 12.56
C THR A 189 8.61 -1.71 12.86
N GLN A 190 8.75 -2.54 13.89
CA GLN A 190 10.04 -3.13 14.28
C GLN A 190 10.64 -3.99 13.15
N ILE A 191 9.84 -4.87 12.56
CA ILE A 191 10.27 -5.74 11.45
C ILE A 191 10.63 -4.89 10.23
N ARG A 192 9.76 -3.95 9.85
CA ARG A 192 10.05 -3.04 8.73
C ARG A 192 11.36 -2.30 8.94
N ASN A 193 11.60 -1.75 10.13
CA ASN A 193 12.84 -1.03 10.42
C ASN A 193 14.07 -1.95 10.43
N SER A 194 13.95 -3.17 10.95
CA SER A 194 15.06 -4.12 10.93
C SER A 194 15.46 -4.51 9.50
N ILE A 195 14.48 -4.72 8.62
CA ILE A 195 14.74 -5.04 7.21
C ILE A 195 15.32 -3.82 6.47
N ALA A 196 14.71 -2.64 6.62
CA ALA A 196 15.13 -1.43 5.93
C ALA A 196 16.56 -1.01 6.27
N HIS A 197 17.02 -1.29 7.48
CA HIS A 197 18.37 -0.98 7.95
C HIS A 197 19.32 -2.19 7.94
N SER A 198 18.91 -3.34 7.36
CA SER A 198 19.68 -4.60 7.38
C SER A 198 20.12 -5.01 8.79
N ASN A 199 19.27 -4.73 9.78
CA ASN A 199 19.55 -4.96 11.20
C ASN A 199 18.78 -6.19 11.71
N TYR A 200 19.04 -7.33 11.10
CA TYR A 200 18.46 -8.63 11.45
C TYR A 200 19.45 -9.76 11.18
N SER A 201 19.17 -10.93 11.75
CA SER A 201 19.90 -12.16 11.48
C SER A 201 18.94 -13.34 11.45
N PHE A 202 19.35 -14.43 10.80
CA PHE A 202 18.64 -15.71 10.82
C PHE A 202 19.31 -16.67 11.80
N GLN A 203 18.51 -17.35 12.59
CA GLN A 203 18.97 -18.41 13.48
C GLN A 203 17.84 -19.38 13.80
N ASN A 204 18.07 -20.68 13.60
CA ASN A 204 17.10 -21.75 13.96
C ASN A 204 15.71 -21.53 13.37
N ARG A 205 15.60 -21.19 12.08
CA ARG A 205 14.35 -20.83 11.40
C ARG A 205 13.60 -19.67 12.06
N ASN A 206 14.32 -18.71 12.60
CA ASN A 206 13.78 -17.48 13.13
C ASN A 206 14.51 -16.27 12.56
N ILE A 207 13.77 -15.18 12.35
CA ILE A 207 14.28 -13.85 12.09
C ILE A 207 14.48 -13.16 13.44
N HIS A 208 15.68 -12.77 13.74
CA HIS A 208 16.02 -12.01 14.94
C HIS A 208 16.21 -10.54 14.58
N PRO A 209 15.24 -9.64 14.90
CA PRO A 209 15.41 -8.21 14.70
C PRO A 209 16.37 -7.67 15.78
N ASN A 210 17.53 -7.16 15.35
CA ASN A 210 18.58 -6.66 16.25
C ASN A 210 18.28 -5.25 16.81
N ASN A 211 17.06 -4.72 16.54
CA ASN A 211 16.55 -3.45 17.05
C ASN A 211 15.57 -3.64 18.23
N PHE A 212 15.72 -4.73 18.98
CA PHE A 212 14.94 -4.98 20.20
C PHE A 212 15.25 -3.95 21.27
N ILE A 213 14.19 -3.39 21.90
CA ILE A 213 14.29 -2.46 23.02
C ILE A 213 13.33 -2.94 24.12
N GLU A 214 13.87 -3.32 25.29
CA GLU A 214 13.12 -3.96 26.36
C GLU A 214 11.95 -3.12 26.90
N ASN A 215 12.12 -1.81 26.97
CA ASN A 215 11.11 -0.90 27.52
C ASN A 215 10.25 -0.18 26.45
N ASP A 216 10.34 -0.56 25.18
CA ASP A 216 9.54 -0.03 24.09
C ASP A 216 8.60 -1.09 23.54
N VAL A 217 7.31 -0.99 23.86
CA VAL A 217 6.26 -1.93 23.41
C VAL A 217 6.26 -2.14 21.89
N ALA A 218 6.68 -1.14 21.11
CA ALA A 218 6.75 -1.22 19.67
C ALA A 218 7.97 -2.00 19.14
N SER A 219 8.96 -2.29 20.00
CA SER A 219 10.24 -2.91 19.66
C SER A 219 10.59 -4.11 20.55
N GLN A 220 9.59 -4.80 21.09
CA GLN A 220 9.76 -5.92 22.03
C GLN A 220 9.82 -7.31 21.36
N LEU A 221 9.72 -7.40 20.04
CA LEU A 221 9.82 -8.67 19.34
C LEU A 221 11.29 -9.12 19.35
N LYS A 222 11.59 -10.23 20.01
CA LYS A 222 12.93 -10.82 20.08
C LYS A 222 13.24 -11.67 18.85
N TYR A 223 12.25 -12.37 18.36
CA TYR A 223 12.35 -13.18 17.16
C TYR A 223 10.97 -13.32 16.50
N LEU A 224 10.97 -13.61 15.21
CA LEU A 224 9.81 -13.96 14.39
C LEU A 224 10.12 -15.29 13.73
N SER A 225 9.29 -16.31 13.95
CA SER A 225 9.48 -17.59 13.26
C SER A 225 9.28 -17.43 11.75
N PHE A 226 9.90 -18.31 10.94
CA PHE A 226 9.69 -18.30 9.51
C PHE A 226 8.21 -18.55 9.15
N ASP A 227 7.50 -19.36 9.93
CA ASP A 227 6.08 -19.60 9.72
C ASP A 227 5.22 -18.34 9.99
N ASP A 228 5.53 -17.58 11.06
CA ASP A 228 4.88 -16.29 11.34
C ASP A 228 5.24 -15.24 10.26
N TRP A 229 6.48 -15.29 9.74
CA TRP A 229 6.89 -14.43 8.63
C TRP A 229 6.07 -14.72 7.37
N ILE A 230 5.93 -16.00 6.99
CA ILE A 230 5.13 -16.42 5.84
C ILE A 230 3.69 -15.91 5.96
N ASP A 231 3.08 -16.03 7.14
CA ASP A 231 1.73 -15.51 7.38
C ASP A 231 1.66 -13.99 7.25
N MET A 232 2.63 -13.26 7.77
CA MET A 232 2.72 -11.79 7.67
C MET A 232 2.93 -11.35 6.22
N PHE A 233 3.81 -12.03 5.49
CA PHE A 233 4.11 -11.76 4.10
C PHE A 233 2.91 -12.06 3.19
N HIS A 234 2.24 -13.20 3.37
CA HIS A 234 1.04 -13.54 2.61
C HIS A 234 -0.11 -12.55 2.85
N ASN A 235 -0.29 -12.06 4.07
CA ASN A 235 -1.26 -10.99 4.36
C ASN A 235 -0.90 -9.71 3.61
N THR A 236 0.39 -9.37 3.50
CA THR A 236 0.87 -8.22 2.71
C THR A 236 0.55 -8.41 1.22
N LEU A 237 0.81 -9.60 0.65
CA LEU A 237 0.48 -9.89 -0.76
C LEU A 237 -1.04 -9.85 -1.03
N LEU A 238 -1.85 -10.39 -0.12
CA LEU A 238 -3.31 -10.32 -0.24
C LEU A 238 -3.77 -8.86 -0.23
N LEU A 239 -3.26 -8.04 0.69
CA LEU A 239 -3.58 -6.62 0.76
C LEU A 239 -3.14 -5.87 -0.51
N HIS A 240 -1.97 -6.20 -1.06
CA HIS A 240 -1.50 -5.64 -2.33
C HIS A 240 -2.44 -5.99 -3.50
N ASN A 241 -2.89 -7.26 -3.59
CA ASN A 241 -3.80 -7.68 -4.64
C ASN A 241 -5.15 -6.95 -4.55
N GLU A 242 -5.69 -6.80 -3.33
CA GLU A 242 -6.94 -6.07 -3.11
C GLU A 242 -6.78 -4.55 -3.37
N TYR A 243 -5.62 -3.98 -3.08
CA TYR A 243 -5.31 -2.60 -3.44
C TYR A 243 -5.32 -2.39 -4.97
N ILE A 244 -4.72 -3.29 -5.75
CA ILE A 244 -4.75 -3.22 -7.21
C ILE A 244 -6.17 -3.40 -7.74
N TRP A 245 -6.90 -4.38 -7.22
CA TRP A 245 -8.31 -4.59 -7.56
C TRP A 245 -9.16 -3.32 -7.26
N LEU A 246 -8.97 -2.70 -6.12
CA LEU A 246 -9.65 -1.47 -5.71
C LEU A 246 -9.41 -0.33 -6.73
N LYS A 247 -8.17 -0.07 -7.09
CA LYS A 247 -7.83 0.95 -8.09
C LYS A 247 -8.52 0.70 -9.43
N ASN A 248 -8.44 -0.54 -9.92
CA ASN A 248 -9.06 -0.91 -11.18
C ASN A 248 -10.59 -0.78 -11.12
N SER A 249 -11.21 -1.17 -10.02
CA SER A 249 -12.66 -1.08 -9.83
C SER A 249 -13.15 0.37 -9.75
N ILE A 250 -12.39 1.26 -9.08
CA ILE A 250 -12.66 2.70 -9.08
C ILE A 250 -12.55 3.26 -10.50
N ASN A 251 -11.46 2.97 -11.21
CA ASN A 251 -11.27 3.45 -12.59
C ASN A 251 -12.43 3.01 -13.50
N ASN A 252 -12.75 1.71 -13.46
CA ASN A 252 -13.84 1.14 -14.26
C ASN A 252 -15.19 1.79 -13.95
N HIS A 253 -15.48 2.07 -12.68
CA HIS A 253 -16.73 2.74 -12.29
C HIS A 253 -16.86 4.09 -13.00
N TYR A 254 -15.87 4.97 -12.87
CA TYR A 254 -15.92 6.30 -13.47
C TYR A 254 -15.74 6.30 -14.99
N ALA A 255 -14.92 5.41 -15.54
CA ALA A 255 -14.79 5.25 -16.98
C ALA A 255 -16.15 4.88 -17.62
N ASN A 256 -16.91 4.00 -16.97
CA ASN A 256 -18.26 3.64 -17.44
C ASN A 256 -19.23 4.82 -17.37
N LEU A 257 -19.18 5.67 -16.34
CA LEU A 257 -19.97 6.89 -16.26
C LEU A 257 -19.63 7.87 -17.39
N ALA A 258 -18.33 8.09 -17.65
CA ALA A 258 -17.86 8.94 -18.73
C ALA A 258 -18.26 8.40 -20.12
N LYS A 259 -18.14 7.09 -20.36
CA LYS A 259 -18.58 6.42 -21.61
C LYS A 259 -20.11 6.52 -21.80
N ALA A 260 -20.86 6.54 -20.72
CA ALA A 260 -22.31 6.78 -20.76
C ALA A 260 -22.68 8.26 -21.02
N GLY A 261 -21.68 9.14 -21.25
CA GLY A 261 -21.89 10.55 -21.57
C GLY A 261 -22.06 11.47 -20.35
N GLN A 262 -21.73 10.97 -19.16
CA GLN A 262 -21.78 11.82 -17.97
C GLN A 262 -20.58 12.75 -17.91
N ASP A 263 -20.81 14.06 -17.80
CA ASP A 263 -19.76 15.03 -17.52
C ASP A 263 -19.27 14.89 -16.09
N LEU A 264 -17.96 14.73 -15.95
CA LEU A 264 -17.32 14.58 -14.64
C LEU A 264 -16.46 15.81 -14.33
N THR A 265 -16.53 16.24 -13.08
CA THR A 265 -15.73 17.33 -12.53
C THR A 265 -14.99 16.85 -11.28
N LEU A 266 -13.83 17.41 -11.01
CA LEU A 266 -13.10 17.22 -9.76
C LEU A 266 -13.25 18.45 -8.89
N ARG A 267 -13.54 18.27 -7.61
CA ARG A 267 -13.48 19.35 -6.63
C ARG A 267 -12.08 19.48 -6.08
N ILE A 268 -11.51 20.64 -6.22
CA ILE A 268 -10.22 21.03 -5.66
C ILE A 268 -10.46 21.82 -4.40
N THR A 269 -9.73 21.48 -3.34
CA THR A 269 -9.72 22.24 -2.10
C THR A 269 -8.36 22.88 -1.92
N GLU A 270 -8.31 24.22 -1.88
CA GLU A 270 -7.09 24.99 -1.64
C GLU A 270 -6.69 24.99 -0.15
N PRO A 271 -5.45 25.36 0.20
CA PRO A 271 -5.02 25.52 1.59
C PRO A 271 -5.89 26.52 2.38
N SER A 272 -6.43 27.53 1.70
CA SER A 272 -7.39 28.51 2.22
C SER A 272 -8.77 27.92 2.54
N LYS A 273 -9.00 26.63 2.24
CA LYS A 273 -10.30 25.95 2.26
C LYS A 273 -11.29 26.43 1.19
N HIS A 274 -10.86 27.31 0.27
CA HIS A 274 -11.66 27.63 -0.90
C HIS A 274 -11.77 26.38 -1.80
N GLN A 275 -12.97 26.14 -2.34
CA GLN A 275 -13.26 25.00 -3.22
C GLN A 275 -13.71 25.51 -4.58
N PHE A 276 -13.23 24.84 -5.62
CA PHE A 276 -13.70 25.05 -6.98
C PHE A 276 -13.67 23.73 -7.76
N GLU A 277 -14.39 23.71 -8.86
CA GLU A 277 -14.53 22.50 -9.68
C GLU A 277 -13.85 22.66 -11.02
N LEU A 278 -13.16 21.62 -11.47
CA LEU A 278 -12.56 21.54 -12.78
C LEU A 278 -13.06 20.33 -13.55
N PRO A 279 -13.47 20.50 -14.81
CA PRO A 279 -13.92 19.39 -15.63
C PRO A 279 -12.75 18.50 -16.05
N ILE A 280 -13.03 17.19 -16.09
CA ILE A 280 -12.10 16.18 -16.59
C ILE A 280 -12.75 15.40 -17.73
N LYS A 281 -11.92 14.75 -18.54
CA LYS A 281 -12.36 13.83 -19.59
C LYS A 281 -11.58 12.52 -19.51
N TYR A 282 -12.27 11.43 -19.77
CA TYR A 282 -11.68 10.13 -19.98
C TYR A 282 -11.30 9.97 -21.46
N ARG A 283 -10.10 9.42 -21.72
CA ARG A 283 -9.62 9.09 -23.06
C ARG A 283 -9.55 7.57 -23.20
N GLU A 284 -10.52 7.01 -23.88
CA GLU A 284 -10.70 5.56 -23.98
C GLU A 284 -9.50 4.87 -24.64
N GLU A 285 -8.94 5.48 -25.68
CA GLU A 285 -7.79 4.95 -26.42
C GLU A 285 -6.51 4.82 -25.59
N TRP A 286 -6.42 5.56 -24.46
CA TRP A 286 -5.25 5.60 -23.57
C TRP A 286 -5.55 5.06 -22.17
N ASP A 287 -6.83 4.74 -21.89
CA ASP A 287 -7.34 4.40 -20.55
C ASP A 287 -6.84 5.39 -19.48
N ASP A 288 -6.89 6.70 -19.81
CA ASP A 288 -6.39 7.75 -18.92
C ASP A 288 -7.36 8.94 -18.79
N TRP A 289 -7.07 9.82 -17.84
CA TRP A 289 -7.85 10.99 -17.49
C TRP A 289 -7.05 12.27 -17.73
N ARG A 290 -7.71 13.31 -18.23
CA ARG A 290 -7.10 14.62 -18.47
C ARG A 290 -8.04 15.74 -18.06
N TRP A 291 -7.45 16.89 -17.71
CA TRP A 291 -8.22 18.10 -17.58
C TRP A 291 -8.94 18.43 -18.89
N ASN A 292 -10.22 18.79 -18.78
CA ASN A 292 -11.03 19.25 -19.93
C ASN A 292 -11.13 20.77 -19.89
N ILE A 293 -10.00 21.42 -19.99
CA ILE A 293 -9.88 22.89 -19.94
C ILE A 293 -9.62 23.37 -21.35
N LYS A 294 -10.43 24.35 -21.77
CA LYS A 294 -10.28 25.01 -23.06
C LYS A 294 -9.22 26.11 -23.00
#